data_a7048035803fc0f859664c3d8b687ef1
#
_entry.id   a7048035803fc0f859664c3d8b687ef1
#
_cell.length_a   1.000
_cell.length_b   1.000
_cell.length_c   1.000
_cell.angle_alpha   90.00
_cell.angle_beta   90.00
_cell.angle_gamma   90.00
#
_symmetry.space_group_name_H-M   'P 1'
#
loop_
_entity.id
_entity.type
_entity.pdbx_description
1 polymer ?
#
loop_
_entity_poly.entity_id
_entity_poly.type
_entity_poly.pdbx_seq_one_letter_code
_entity_poly.pdbx_strand_id
1 'polypeptide(L)'
;FDVLIPAFNRAFPQYLVKVVAVGSGEALKLGETGDADVLLVHSPQAEEVFMANGFGADRQPVMYNDFVIVGPESDSAGIRGLTDPGAALARIAGQRALFFTRNDASGTYSKEQALWRQAGLTPTGDWYRSTGQGMGETLTIAAQKGGYTLSDRATFLAKRKALSGLVILVVGAEELRNYYHVITVNQARNPQGARDFLTWITSPIVRHGLIGTFGVEKYGEPLFIPAAG
;
A
#
# COMPACT_ATOMS: atom_id res chain seq x y z
N PHE A 1 1.16 13.40 1.05
CA PHE A 1 0.93 14.59 1.89
C PHE A 1 0.91 15.89 1.07
N ASP A 2 1.52 15.95 -0.10
CA ASP A 2 1.67 17.17 -0.92
C ASP A 2 0.34 17.85 -1.30
N VAL A 3 -0.76 17.10 -1.31
CA VAL A 3 -2.12 17.64 -1.56
C VAL A 3 -2.89 17.81 -0.25
N LEU A 4 -2.77 16.85 0.67
CA LEU A 4 -3.58 16.82 1.90
C LEU A 4 -3.18 17.95 2.87
N ILE A 5 -1.90 18.16 3.13
CA ILE A 5 -1.47 19.17 4.11
C ILE A 5 -1.80 20.60 3.67
N PRO A 6 -1.54 21.03 2.42
CA PRO A 6 -1.99 22.34 1.97
C PRO A 6 -3.52 22.51 2.02
N ALA A 7 -4.29 21.45 1.77
CA ALA A 7 -5.74 21.52 1.86
C ALA A 7 -6.22 21.63 3.31
N PHE A 8 -5.60 20.88 4.24
CA PHE A 8 -5.90 20.99 5.66
C PHE A 8 -5.56 22.38 6.21
N ASN A 9 -4.37 22.91 5.90
CA ASN A 9 -3.96 24.25 6.35
C ASN A 9 -4.88 25.36 5.83
N ARG A 10 -5.48 25.20 4.65
CA ARG A 10 -6.49 26.16 4.15
C ARG A 10 -7.81 26.07 4.94
N ALA A 11 -8.22 24.86 5.32
CA ALA A 11 -9.44 24.63 6.07
C ALA A 11 -9.28 25.02 7.56
N PHE A 12 -8.10 24.87 8.11
CA PHE A 12 -7.76 25.11 9.51
C PHE A 12 -6.50 25.96 9.65
N PRO A 13 -6.56 27.25 9.30
CA PRO A 13 -5.36 28.14 9.26
C PRO A 13 -4.74 28.40 10.64
N GLN A 14 -5.42 28.05 11.71
CA GLN A 14 -4.90 28.14 13.09
C GLN A 14 -3.86 27.06 13.42
N TYR A 15 -3.70 26.02 12.59
CA TYR A 15 -2.73 24.95 12.81
C TYR A 15 -1.55 25.06 11.86
N LEU A 16 -0.37 24.74 12.36
CA LEU A 16 0.83 24.47 11.59
C LEU A 16 1.13 22.97 11.63
N VAL A 17 0.86 22.27 10.54
CA VAL A 17 1.13 20.84 10.44
C VAL A 17 2.59 20.57 10.11
N LYS A 18 3.26 19.81 10.98
CA LYS A 18 4.62 19.32 10.76
C LYS A 18 4.58 17.84 10.43
N VAL A 19 4.94 17.48 9.21
CA VAL A 19 4.95 16.09 8.74
C VAL A 19 6.29 15.44 9.06
N VAL A 20 6.23 14.25 9.68
CA VAL A 20 7.37 13.35 9.85
C VAL A 20 7.09 12.09 9.02
N ALA A 21 7.79 11.95 7.89
CA ALA A 21 7.60 10.84 6.95
C ALA A 21 8.55 9.69 7.29
N VAL A 22 8.00 8.67 7.96
CA VAL A 22 8.72 7.47 8.41
C VAL A 22 7.87 6.22 8.16
N GLY A 23 8.42 5.03 8.36
CA GLY A 23 7.67 3.79 8.29
C GLY A 23 6.62 3.67 9.39
N SER A 24 5.53 2.88 9.18
CA SER A 24 4.44 2.74 10.15
C SER A 24 4.91 2.33 11.55
N GLY A 25 5.90 1.44 11.66
CA GLY A 25 6.44 1.03 12.97
C GLY A 25 7.12 2.16 13.72
N GLU A 26 7.87 3.02 13.02
CA GLU A 26 8.52 4.19 13.63
C GLU A 26 7.49 5.29 13.95
N ALA A 27 6.49 5.49 13.08
CA ALA A 27 5.39 6.40 13.36
C ALA A 27 4.63 6.02 14.63
N LEU A 28 4.32 4.73 14.83
CA LEU A 28 3.70 4.24 16.06
C LEU A 28 4.56 4.52 17.31
N LYS A 29 5.88 4.35 17.22
CA LYS A 29 6.80 4.71 18.34
C LYS A 29 6.75 6.20 18.67
N LEU A 30 6.68 7.08 17.67
CA LEU A 30 6.50 8.53 17.91
C LEU A 30 5.16 8.81 18.61
N GLY A 31 4.11 8.04 18.31
CA GLY A 31 2.85 8.10 19.03
C GLY A 31 2.96 7.60 20.48
N GLU A 32 3.69 6.51 20.74
CA GLU A 32 3.92 5.98 22.08
C GLU A 32 4.63 6.99 23.00
N THR A 33 5.56 7.78 22.44
CA THR A 33 6.33 8.80 23.18
C THR A 33 5.65 10.17 23.25
N GLY A 34 4.49 10.35 22.57
CA GLY A 34 3.81 11.65 22.50
C GLY A 34 4.53 12.68 21.61
N ASP A 35 5.41 12.23 20.71
CA ASP A 35 6.11 13.07 19.75
C ASP A 35 5.32 13.28 18.44
N ALA A 36 4.18 12.62 18.31
CA ALA A 36 3.19 12.84 17.27
C ALA A 36 1.79 13.00 17.86
N ASP A 37 1.01 13.95 17.34
CA ASP A 37 -0.38 14.19 17.75
C ASP A 37 -1.36 13.26 17.04
N VAL A 38 -1.07 12.96 15.75
CA VAL A 38 -1.89 12.14 14.87
C VAL A 38 -0.99 11.32 13.95
N LEU A 39 -1.38 10.09 13.70
CA LEU A 39 -0.66 9.14 12.83
C LEU A 39 -1.50 8.83 11.60
N LEU A 40 -0.86 8.67 10.43
CA LEU A 40 -1.46 8.08 9.24
C LEU A 40 -0.58 6.88 8.85
N VAL A 41 -1.05 5.69 9.15
CA VAL A 41 -0.29 4.43 9.13
C VAL A 41 -1.02 3.32 8.39
N HIS A 42 -0.31 2.26 8.02
CA HIS A 42 -0.84 1.14 7.23
C HIS A 42 -0.27 -0.22 7.68
N SER A 43 -0.30 -0.47 8.97
CA SER A 43 0.16 -1.73 9.58
C SER A 43 -0.89 -2.24 10.59
N PRO A 44 -2.03 -2.79 10.12
CA PRO A 44 -3.21 -3.07 10.95
C PRO A 44 -2.89 -3.82 12.25
N GLN A 45 -2.06 -4.88 12.20
CA GLN A 45 -1.72 -5.65 13.40
C GLN A 45 -0.96 -4.82 14.44
N ALA A 46 0.01 -3.99 14.00
CA ALA A 46 0.76 -3.12 14.91
C ALA A 46 -0.12 -1.99 15.46
N GLU A 47 -1.04 -1.47 14.65
CA GLU A 47 -2.02 -0.47 15.04
C GLU A 47 -2.98 -1.01 16.11
N GLU A 48 -3.45 -2.26 15.98
CA GLU A 48 -4.30 -2.92 16.97
C GLU A 48 -3.59 -3.07 18.31
N VAL A 49 -2.32 -3.45 18.30
CA VAL A 49 -1.48 -3.51 19.52
C VAL A 49 -1.31 -2.12 20.15
N PHE A 50 -1.06 -1.09 19.33
CA PHE A 50 -0.95 0.31 19.78
C PHE A 50 -2.24 0.79 20.46
N MET A 51 -3.41 0.50 19.85
CA MET A 51 -4.72 0.83 20.44
C MET A 51 -4.97 0.05 21.74
N ALA A 52 -4.69 -1.26 21.75
CA ALA A 52 -4.90 -2.11 22.92
C ALA A 52 -4.02 -1.71 24.13
N ASN A 53 -2.82 -1.17 23.86
CA ASN A 53 -1.92 -0.63 24.89
C ASN A 53 -2.32 0.77 25.38
N GLY A 54 -3.40 1.36 24.85
CA GLY A 54 -3.92 2.66 25.28
C GLY A 54 -3.13 3.87 24.78
N PHE A 55 -2.30 3.72 23.76
CA PHE A 55 -1.56 4.85 23.16
C PHE A 55 -2.43 5.65 22.17
N GLY A 56 -3.39 5.01 21.50
CA GLY A 56 -4.33 5.66 20.59
C GLY A 56 -5.69 5.93 21.24
N ALA A 57 -6.34 7.05 20.86
CA ALA A 57 -7.69 7.40 21.29
C ALA A 57 -8.74 6.93 20.27
N ASP A 58 -8.62 7.38 19.03
CA ASP A 58 -9.50 7.02 17.92
C ASP A 58 -8.69 6.48 16.75
N ARG A 59 -9.19 5.41 16.12
CA ARG A 59 -8.64 4.83 14.89
C ARG A 59 -9.73 4.72 13.84
N GLN A 60 -9.53 5.36 12.68
CA GLN A 60 -10.50 5.39 11.59
C GLN A 60 -9.86 4.99 10.26
N PRO A 61 -10.53 4.19 9.41
CA PRO A 61 -10.06 3.92 8.06
C PRO A 61 -10.17 5.18 7.20
N VAL A 62 -9.16 5.46 6.38
CA VAL A 62 -9.13 6.64 5.50
C VAL A 62 -9.23 6.24 4.04
N MET A 63 -8.30 5.39 3.62
CA MET A 63 -8.10 4.98 2.23
C MET A 63 -7.36 3.66 2.18
N TYR A 64 -7.30 3.08 1.00
CA TYR A 64 -6.34 2.02 0.70
C TYR A 64 -5.67 2.28 -0.66
N ASN A 65 -4.45 1.82 -0.82
CA ASN A 65 -3.89 1.50 -2.11
C ASN A 65 -3.83 -0.02 -2.25
N ASP A 66 -3.53 -0.52 -3.44
CA ASP A 66 -3.49 -1.95 -3.63
C ASP A 66 -2.19 -2.42 -4.27
N PHE A 67 -1.94 -3.70 -4.04
CA PHE A 67 -0.96 -4.46 -4.78
C PHE A 67 -1.63 -5.12 -5.97
N VAL A 68 -0.83 -5.41 -6.99
CA VAL A 68 -1.24 -6.10 -8.21
C VAL A 68 -0.25 -7.19 -8.54
N ILE A 69 -0.72 -8.33 -9.06
CA ILE A 69 0.18 -9.31 -9.67
C ILE A 69 0.26 -8.96 -11.15
N VAL A 70 1.45 -8.64 -11.58
CA VAL A 70 1.74 -8.33 -12.99
C VAL A 70 2.51 -9.47 -13.63
N GLY A 71 2.38 -9.61 -14.93
CA GLY A 71 3.05 -10.66 -15.70
C GLY A 71 3.03 -10.37 -17.18
N PRO A 72 3.64 -11.26 -17.99
CA PRO A 72 3.66 -11.11 -19.44
C PRO A 72 2.23 -11.14 -20.02
N GLU A 73 2.03 -10.40 -21.09
CA GLU A 73 0.72 -10.34 -21.76
C GLU A 73 0.24 -11.72 -22.26
N SER A 74 1.18 -12.61 -22.59
CA SER A 74 0.91 -14.01 -22.99
C SER A 74 0.34 -14.87 -21.86
N ASP A 75 0.56 -14.47 -20.59
CA ASP A 75 0.04 -15.12 -19.39
C ASP A 75 0.19 -16.65 -19.37
N SER A 76 1.41 -17.13 -19.51
CA SER A 76 1.70 -18.57 -19.58
C SER A 76 1.20 -19.37 -18.37
N ALA A 77 1.07 -18.74 -17.20
CA ALA A 77 0.52 -19.36 -16.00
C ALA A 77 -1.03 -19.36 -15.94
N GLY A 78 -1.71 -18.61 -16.84
CA GLY A 78 -3.17 -18.57 -16.91
C GLY A 78 -3.82 -17.92 -15.69
N ILE A 79 -3.23 -16.85 -15.16
CA ILE A 79 -3.72 -16.19 -13.94
C ILE A 79 -4.62 -15.00 -14.21
N ARG A 80 -4.74 -14.55 -15.44
CA ARG A 80 -5.53 -13.37 -15.83
C ARG A 80 -6.97 -13.47 -15.33
N GLY A 81 -7.41 -12.43 -14.63
CA GLY A 81 -8.77 -12.32 -14.15
C GLY A 81 -9.11 -13.19 -12.93
N LEU A 82 -8.14 -13.86 -12.35
CA LEU A 82 -8.36 -14.50 -11.05
C LEU A 82 -8.61 -13.44 -9.98
N THR A 83 -9.55 -13.74 -9.09
CA THR A 83 -9.91 -12.87 -7.94
C THR A 83 -9.21 -13.30 -6.65
N ASP A 84 -8.58 -14.48 -6.64
CA ASP A 84 -7.82 -15.01 -5.53
C ASP A 84 -6.31 -14.97 -5.85
N PRO A 85 -5.52 -14.13 -5.17
CA PRO A 85 -4.09 -14.04 -5.38
C PRO A 85 -3.34 -15.31 -4.96
N GLY A 86 -3.86 -16.07 -3.99
CA GLY A 86 -3.29 -17.36 -3.58
C GLY A 86 -3.40 -18.40 -4.71
N ALA A 87 -4.57 -18.49 -5.35
CA ALA A 87 -4.77 -19.34 -6.51
C ALA A 87 -3.89 -18.93 -7.68
N ALA A 88 -3.67 -17.62 -7.89
CA ALA A 88 -2.77 -17.11 -8.91
C ALA A 88 -1.31 -17.53 -8.65
N LEU A 89 -0.85 -17.36 -7.42
CA LEU A 89 0.49 -17.77 -7.00
C LEU A 89 0.66 -19.30 -7.13
N ALA A 90 -0.36 -20.08 -6.77
CA ALA A 90 -0.34 -21.54 -6.93
C ALA A 90 -0.19 -21.97 -8.40
N ARG A 91 -0.86 -21.28 -9.33
CA ARG A 91 -0.68 -21.54 -10.78
C ARG A 91 0.72 -21.19 -11.25
N ILE A 92 1.26 -20.02 -10.86
CA ILE A 92 2.63 -19.63 -11.19
C ILE A 92 3.63 -20.68 -10.70
N ALA A 93 3.50 -21.13 -9.45
CA ALA A 93 4.36 -22.15 -8.88
C ALA A 93 4.19 -23.52 -9.58
N GLY A 94 2.96 -23.96 -9.83
CA GLY A 94 2.66 -25.22 -10.50
C GLY A 94 3.19 -25.29 -11.93
N GLN A 95 3.17 -24.20 -12.66
CA GLN A 95 3.75 -24.08 -14.01
C GLN A 95 5.25 -23.76 -13.98
N ARG A 96 5.84 -23.52 -12.78
CA ARG A 96 7.23 -23.05 -12.62
C ARG A 96 7.52 -21.83 -13.50
N ALA A 97 6.50 -20.96 -13.69
CA ALA A 97 6.64 -19.73 -14.46
C ALA A 97 7.54 -18.75 -13.71
N LEU A 98 8.40 -18.04 -14.43
CA LEU A 98 9.36 -17.11 -13.81
C LEU A 98 8.66 -16.09 -12.92
N PHE A 99 9.02 -16.04 -11.66
CA PHE A 99 8.56 -15.04 -10.70
C PHE A 99 9.77 -14.29 -10.13
N PHE A 100 9.67 -12.97 -10.14
CA PHE A 100 10.72 -12.10 -9.61
C PHE A 100 10.28 -11.50 -8.28
N THR A 101 11.05 -11.78 -7.23
CA THR A 101 10.86 -11.23 -5.89
C THR A 101 11.91 -10.14 -5.61
N ARG A 102 11.52 -9.13 -4.86
CA ARG A 102 12.47 -8.10 -4.40
C ARG A 102 13.48 -8.67 -3.42
N ASN A 103 13.04 -9.55 -2.51
CA ASN A 103 13.85 -10.14 -1.46
C ASN A 103 14.64 -9.09 -0.65
N ASP A 104 13.92 -8.06 -0.19
CA ASP A 104 14.44 -6.95 0.61
C ASP A 104 13.56 -6.70 1.86
N ALA A 105 13.84 -5.66 2.62
CA ALA A 105 13.05 -5.30 3.81
C ALA A 105 11.80 -4.46 3.50
N SER A 106 11.31 -4.43 2.25
CA SER A 106 10.18 -3.58 1.84
C SER A 106 8.82 -4.14 2.24
N GLY A 107 7.82 -3.26 2.34
CA GLY A 107 6.42 -3.64 2.53
C GLY A 107 5.89 -4.52 1.40
N THR A 108 6.31 -4.31 0.14
CA THR A 108 5.94 -5.16 -0.99
C THR A 108 6.46 -6.58 -0.83
N TYR A 109 7.72 -6.75 -0.42
CA TYR A 109 8.28 -8.08 -0.15
C TYR A 109 7.56 -8.75 1.02
N SER A 110 7.30 -8.02 2.12
CA SER A 110 6.53 -8.55 3.25
C SER A 110 5.13 -9.01 2.85
N LYS A 111 4.43 -8.25 2.00
CA LYS A 111 3.13 -8.61 1.43
C LYS A 111 3.23 -9.85 0.56
N GLU A 112 4.21 -9.93 -0.32
CA GLU A 112 4.46 -11.09 -1.18
C GLU A 112 4.64 -12.36 -0.34
N GLN A 113 5.51 -12.31 0.69
CA GLN A 113 5.75 -13.44 1.59
C GLN A 113 4.49 -13.84 2.37
N ALA A 114 3.64 -12.90 2.75
CA ALA A 114 2.36 -13.19 3.39
C ALA A 114 1.42 -13.93 2.44
N LEU A 115 1.31 -13.50 1.18
CA LEU A 115 0.48 -14.15 0.17
C LEU A 115 0.95 -15.59 -0.13
N TRP A 116 2.26 -15.82 -0.26
CA TRP A 116 2.82 -17.16 -0.43
C TRP A 116 2.46 -18.07 0.75
N ARG A 117 2.61 -17.59 2.00
CA ARG A 117 2.24 -18.36 3.20
C ARG A 117 0.74 -18.63 3.27
N GLN A 118 -0.11 -17.66 2.94
CA GLN A 118 -1.57 -17.85 2.91
C GLN A 118 -1.99 -18.91 1.87
N ALA A 119 -1.28 -18.97 0.75
CA ALA A 119 -1.47 -20.01 -0.27
C ALA A 119 -0.90 -21.38 0.16
N GLY A 120 -0.29 -21.51 1.34
CA GLY A 120 0.35 -22.75 1.80
C GLY A 120 1.63 -23.10 1.01
N LEU A 121 2.27 -22.12 0.40
CA LEU A 121 3.41 -22.31 -0.51
C LEU A 121 4.69 -21.69 0.04
N THR A 122 5.81 -22.34 -0.22
CA THR A 122 7.16 -21.82 -0.01
C THR A 122 7.88 -21.85 -1.36
N PRO A 123 7.95 -20.71 -2.07
CA PRO A 123 8.53 -20.69 -3.41
C PRO A 123 10.03 -20.94 -3.36
N THR A 124 10.51 -21.88 -4.17
CA THR A 124 11.94 -22.25 -4.25
C THR A 124 12.28 -22.72 -5.67
N GLY A 125 13.57 -22.66 -6.02
CA GLY A 125 14.07 -23.16 -7.29
C GLY A 125 14.26 -22.07 -8.36
N ASP A 126 14.62 -22.47 -9.57
CA ASP A 126 15.09 -21.59 -10.64
C ASP A 126 14.04 -20.64 -11.21
N TRP A 127 12.78 -20.92 -10.97
CA TRP A 127 11.65 -20.08 -11.41
C TRP A 127 11.37 -18.90 -10.46
N TYR A 128 11.78 -19.00 -9.18
CA TYR A 128 11.61 -17.95 -8.16
C TYR A 128 12.93 -17.23 -7.95
N ARG A 129 13.07 -16.04 -8.51
CA ARG A 129 14.34 -15.33 -8.61
C ARG A 129 14.32 -14.02 -7.82
N SER A 130 15.30 -13.88 -6.94
CA SER A 130 15.56 -12.61 -6.26
C SER A 130 16.19 -11.60 -7.22
N THR A 131 15.67 -10.37 -7.20
CA THR A 131 16.29 -9.23 -7.89
C THR A 131 17.22 -8.45 -6.98
N GLY A 132 16.96 -8.42 -5.67
CA GLY A 132 17.67 -7.57 -4.72
C GLY A 132 17.56 -6.08 -5.04
N GLN A 133 16.53 -5.68 -5.80
CA GLN A 133 16.36 -4.33 -6.33
C GLN A 133 15.05 -3.69 -5.87
N GLY A 134 14.96 -2.36 -6.03
CA GLY A 134 13.72 -1.61 -5.82
C GLY A 134 12.60 -2.07 -6.77
N MET A 135 11.33 -1.68 -6.43
CA MET A 135 10.17 -2.15 -7.19
C MET A 135 10.23 -1.79 -8.68
N GLY A 136 10.71 -0.59 -8.98
CA GLY A 136 10.80 -0.13 -10.36
C GLY A 136 11.76 -0.96 -11.23
N GLU A 137 12.90 -1.35 -10.69
CA GLU A 137 13.90 -2.20 -11.34
C GLU A 137 13.40 -3.64 -11.43
N THR A 138 12.74 -4.14 -10.39
CA THR A 138 12.11 -5.47 -10.39
C THR A 138 11.06 -5.59 -11.51
N LEU A 139 10.21 -4.57 -11.69
CA LEU A 139 9.26 -4.50 -12.80
C LEU A 139 9.95 -4.53 -14.17
N THR A 140 11.06 -3.79 -14.30
CA THR A 140 11.84 -3.75 -15.55
C THR A 140 12.42 -5.12 -15.89
N ILE A 141 12.98 -5.82 -14.89
CA ILE A 141 13.52 -7.18 -15.04
C ILE A 141 12.39 -8.16 -15.41
N ALA A 142 11.24 -8.07 -14.73
CA ALA A 142 10.08 -8.91 -15.04
C ALA A 142 9.58 -8.70 -16.48
N ALA A 143 9.49 -7.46 -16.96
CA ALA A 143 9.14 -7.14 -18.34
C ALA A 143 10.13 -7.73 -19.35
N GLN A 144 11.44 -7.53 -19.14
CA GLN A 144 12.50 -8.02 -20.04
C GLN A 144 12.59 -9.54 -20.10
N LYS A 145 12.26 -10.23 -18.99
CA LYS A 145 12.38 -11.69 -18.88
C LYS A 145 11.06 -12.43 -19.09
N GLY A 146 9.96 -11.73 -19.28
CA GLY A 146 8.64 -12.33 -19.44
C GLY A 146 8.18 -13.05 -18.17
N GLY A 147 8.46 -12.48 -17.00
CA GLY A 147 8.13 -13.08 -15.71
C GLY A 147 7.03 -12.33 -14.96
N TYR A 148 6.59 -12.92 -13.86
CA TYR A 148 5.59 -12.39 -12.95
C TYR A 148 6.25 -11.69 -11.76
N THR A 149 5.55 -10.74 -11.14
CA THR A 149 5.95 -10.14 -9.87
C THR A 149 4.76 -9.50 -9.16
N LEU A 150 4.86 -9.32 -7.84
CA LEU A 150 3.95 -8.46 -7.07
C LEU A 150 4.47 -7.02 -7.11
N SER A 151 3.60 -6.08 -7.35
CA SER A 151 3.94 -4.65 -7.28
C SER A 151 2.84 -3.86 -6.59
N ASP A 152 3.17 -2.75 -5.94
CA ASP A 152 2.17 -1.72 -5.70
C ASP A 152 1.72 -1.12 -7.04
N ARG A 153 0.41 -0.83 -7.14
CA ARG A 153 -0.20 -0.30 -8.38
C ARG A 153 0.45 1.01 -8.81
N ALA A 154 0.75 1.90 -7.86
CA ALA A 154 1.28 3.22 -8.17
C ALA A 154 2.64 3.15 -8.89
N THR A 155 3.54 2.29 -8.43
CA THR A 155 4.85 2.08 -9.09
C THR A 155 4.67 1.47 -10.49
N PHE A 156 3.78 0.48 -10.64
CA PHE A 156 3.48 -0.07 -11.96
C PHE A 156 2.96 1.01 -12.91
N LEU A 157 1.96 1.81 -12.50
CA LEU A 157 1.38 2.87 -13.33
C LEU A 157 2.41 3.93 -13.71
N ALA A 158 3.27 4.31 -12.77
CA ALA A 158 4.33 5.29 -13.02
C ALA A 158 5.32 4.82 -14.08
N LYS A 159 5.57 3.52 -14.16
CA LYS A 159 6.53 2.92 -15.10
C LYS A 159 5.87 2.26 -16.34
N ARG A 160 4.54 2.13 -16.38
CA ARG A 160 3.80 1.36 -17.40
C ARG A 160 4.26 1.61 -18.85
N LYS A 161 4.53 2.87 -19.18
CA LYS A 161 4.98 3.24 -20.55
C LYS A 161 6.32 2.61 -20.95
N ALA A 162 7.17 2.28 -19.97
CA ALA A 162 8.48 1.68 -20.19
C ALA A 162 8.48 0.15 -20.01
N LEU A 163 7.36 -0.45 -19.58
CA LEU A 163 7.23 -1.87 -19.27
C LEU A 163 6.52 -2.62 -20.41
N SER A 164 7.17 -2.67 -21.58
CA SER A 164 6.59 -3.33 -22.76
C SER A 164 6.25 -4.80 -22.47
N GLY A 165 5.01 -5.20 -22.80
CA GLY A 165 4.54 -6.58 -22.64
C GLY A 165 4.25 -7.03 -21.20
N LEU A 166 4.41 -6.15 -20.19
CA LEU A 166 4.02 -6.43 -18.82
C LEU A 166 2.68 -5.78 -18.51
N VAL A 167 1.71 -6.55 -18.03
CA VAL A 167 0.36 -6.10 -17.75
C VAL A 167 -0.12 -6.52 -16.38
N ILE A 168 -1.13 -5.84 -15.83
CA ILE A 168 -1.83 -6.29 -14.63
C ILE A 168 -2.69 -7.50 -14.98
N LEU A 169 -2.54 -8.58 -14.20
CA LEU A 169 -3.25 -9.84 -14.39
C LEU A 169 -4.22 -10.15 -13.25
N VAL A 170 -3.84 -9.83 -12.00
CA VAL A 170 -4.66 -10.03 -10.79
C VAL A 170 -4.73 -8.75 -10.00
N VAL A 171 -5.95 -8.34 -9.65
CA VAL A 171 -6.26 -7.09 -8.96
C VAL A 171 -7.60 -7.19 -8.21
N GLY A 172 -7.79 -6.34 -7.20
CA GLY A 172 -9.08 -6.11 -6.54
C GLY A 172 -9.39 -7.05 -5.36
N ALA A 173 -8.59 -8.08 -5.14
CA ALA A 173 -8.75 -8.96 -3.98
C ALA A 173 -8.50 -8.18 -2.68
N GLU A 174 -9.22 -8.56 -1.61
CA GLU A 174 -9.07 -7.96 -0.27
C GLU A 174 -7.64 -8.12 0.25
N GLU A 175 -7.03 -9.27 0.02
CA GLU A 175 -5.68 -9.61 0.42
C GLU A 175 -4.62 -8.72 -0.26
N LEU A 176 -4.96 -8.11 -1.37
CA LEU A 176 -4.09 -7.18 -2.10
C LEU A 176 -4.23 -5.74 -1.61
N ARG A 177 -5.20 -5.42 -0.76
CA ARG A 177 -5.39 -4.07 -0.23
C ARG A 177 -4.40 -3.76 0.88
N ASN A 178 -4.02 -2.50 0.92
CA ASN A 178 -3.14 -1.93 1.93
C ASN A 178 -3.85 -0.72 2.54
N TYR A 179 -4.53 -0.96 3.67
CA TYR A 179 -5.36 0.04 4.33
C TYR A 179 -4.54 1.03 5.12
N TYR A 180 -4.89 2.30 4.99
CA TYR A 180 -4.37 3.40 5.77
C TYR A 180 -5.41 3.83 6.80
N HIS A 181 -4.98 3.92 8.05
CA HIS A 181 -5.78 4.43 9.14
C HIS A 181 -5.19 5.71 9.69
N VAL A 182 -6.06 6.63 10.08
CA VAL A 182 -5.70 7.78 10.91
C VAL A 182 -5.92 7.39 12.37
N ILE A 183 -4.96 7.69 13.24
CA ILE A 183 -5.03 7.42 14.67
C ILE A 183 -4.70 8.71 15.43
N THR A 184 -5.58 9.16 16.32
CA THR A 184 -5.27 10.22 17.29
C THR A 184 -4.56 9.63 18.49
N VAL A 185 -3.52 10.33 18.96
CA VAL A 185 -2.67 9.84 20.07
C VAL A 185 -3.20 10.34 21.41
N ASN A 186 -3.26 9.46 22.41
CA ASN A 186 -3.74 9.83 23.76
C ASN A 186 -2.85 10.88 24.45
N GLN A 187 -1.54 10.85 24.20
CA GLN A 187 -0.57 11.81 24.75
C GLN A 187 -0.28 12.97 23.80
N ALA A 188 -1.18 13.25 22.85
CA ALA A 188 -1.03 14.34 21.91
C ALA A 188 -0.80 15.69 22.63
N ARG A 189 0.16 16.47 22.13
CA ARG A 189 0.42 17.84 22.62
C ARG A 189 -0.69 18.79 22.18
N ASN A 190 -1.32 18.51 21.03
CA ASN A 190 -2.47 19.23 20.49
C ASN A 190 -3.64 18.27 20.19
N PRO A 191 -4.36 17.79 21.22
CA PRO A 191 -5.43 16.81 21.04
C PRO A 191 -6.62 17.37 20.22
N GLN A 192 -6.86 18.69 20.25
CA GLN A 192 -7.91 19.30 19.43
C GLN A 192 -7.51 19.29 17.95
N GLY A 193 -6.28 19.69 17.63
CA GLY A 193 -5.77 19.64 16.25
C GLY A 193 -5.76 18.22 15.69
N ALA A 194 -5.43 17.22 16.50
CA ALA A 194 -5.50 15.81 16.12
C ALA A 194 -6.94 15.37 15.76
N ARG A 195 -7.93 15.72 16.58
CA ARG A 195 -9.36 15.44 16.29
C ARG A 195 -9.86 16.17 15.05
N ASP A 196 -9.50 17.43 14.88
CA ASP A 196 -9.90 18.22 13.71
C ASP A 196 -9.29 17.61 12.43
N PHE A 197 -8.03 17.17 12.47
CA PHE A 197 -7.41 16.48 11.35
C PHE A 197 -8.10 15.14 11.05
N LEU A 198 -8.38 14.31 12.06
CA LEU A 198 -9.10 13.05 11.92
C LEU A 198 -10.48 13.28 11.26
N THR A 199 -11.26 14.21 11.79
CA THR A 199 -12.60 14.53 11.28
C THR A 199 -12.54 15.02 9.84
N TRP A 200 -11.56 15.87 9.53
CA TRP A 200 -11.37 16.42 8.20
C TRP A 200 -10.96 15.33 7.18
N ILE A 201 -9.94 14.53 7.49
CA ILE A 201 -9.42 13.53 6.54
C ILE A 201 -10.43 12.40 6.27
N THR A 202 -11.30 12.11 7.23
CA THR A 202 -12.35 11.11 7.08
C THR A 202 -13.65 11.66 6.50
N SER A 203 -13.75 12.98 6.28
CA SER A 203 -14.94 13.60 5.69
C SER A 203 -15.16 13.14 4.23
N PRO A 204 -16.43 13.03 3.78
CA PRO A 204 -16.75 12.66 2.40
C PRO A 204 -16.09 13.57 1.35
N ILE A 205 -15.98 14.87 1.63
CA ILE A 205 -15.36 15.84 0.72
C ILE A 205 -13.89 15.52 0.50
N VAL A 206 -13.15 15.20 1.56
CA VAL A 206 -11.72 14.88 1.45
C VAL A 206 -11.53 13.50 0.85
N ARG A 207 -12.28 12.50 1.32
CA ARG A 207 -12.20 11.13 0.81
C ARG A 207 -12.46 11.07 -0.70
N HIS A 208 -13.57 11.63 -1.17
CA HIS A 208 -13.94 11.53 -2.59
C HIS A 208 -13.33 12.63 -3.45
N GLY A 209 -13.18 13.84 -2.91
CA GLY A 209 -12.68 15.00 -3.67
C GLY A 209 -11.17 15.07 -3.77
N LEU A 210 -10.42 14.72 -2.73
CA LEU A 210 -8.95 14.81 -2.72
C LEU A 210 -8.27 13.45 -2.86
N ILE A 211 -8.68 12.48 -2.05
CA ILE A 211 -8.05 11.15 -2.04
C ILE A 211 -8.46 10.37 -3.27
N GLY A 212 -9.77 10.25 -3.53
CA GLY A 212 -10.32 9.46 -4.64
C GLY A 212 -10.01 10.02 -6.03
N THR A 213 -9.51 11.25 -6.14
CA THR A 213 -9.07 11.84 -7.42
C THR A 213 -7.54 11.90 -7.56
N PHE A 214 -6.81 11.60 -6.49
CA PHE A 214 -5.35 11.68 -6.52
C PHE A 214 -4.76 10.68 -7.52
N GLY A 215 -4.03 11.20 -8.48
CA GLY A 215 -3.37 10.41 -9.55
C GLY A 215 -4.17 10.33 -10.85
N VAL A 216 -5.48 10.63 -10.86
CA VAL A 216 -6.33 10.48 -12.06
C VAL A 216 -5.80 11.29 -13.24
N GLU A 217 -5.44 12.55 -13.05
CA GLU A 217 -4.91 13.41 -14.11
C GLU A 217 -3.65 12.81 -14.76
N LYS A 218 -2.76 12.24 -13.95
CA LYS A 218 -1.46 11.74 -14.41
C LYS A 218 -1.51 10.31 -14.96
N TYR A 219 -2.34 9.45 -14.37
CA TYR A 219 -2.32 8.01 -14.63
C TYR A 219 -3.62 7.48 -15.26
N GLY A 220 -4.69 8.31 -15.30
CA GLY A 220 -6.01 7.93 -15.80
C GLY A 220 -6.87 7.19 -14.76
N GLU A 221 -6.33 6.91 -13.58
CA GLU A 221 -7.00 6.23 -12.47
C GLU A 221 -6.46 6.72 -11.12
N PRO A 222 -7.25 6.61 -10.03
CA PRO A 222 -6.80 7.03 -8.70
C PRO A 222 -5.71 6.09 -8.16
N LEU A 223 -4.75 6.66 -7.42
CA LEU A 223 -3.72 5.88 -6.72
C LEU A 223 -4.16 5.40 -5.32
N PHE A 224 -5.18 6.06 -4.76
CA PHE A 224 -5.80 5.68 -3.50
C PHE A 224 -7.31 5.61 -3.67
N ILE A 225 -7.91 4.64 -3.02
CA ILE A 225 -9.36 4.43 -3.02
C ILE A 225 -9.86 4.76 -1.61
N PRO A 226 -10.86 5.64 -1.47
CA PRO A 226 -11.46 5.93 -0.17
C PRO A 226 -11.94 4.64 0.52
N ALA A 227 -11.63 4.49 1.81
CA ALA A 227 -12.20 3.41 2.57
C ALA A 227 -13.72 3.61 2.72
N ALA A 228 -14.48 2.52 2.74
CA ALA A 228 -15.88 2.58 3.10
C ALA A 228 -16.02 3.15 4.51
N GLY A 229 -16.99 4.04 4.70
CA GLY A 229 -17.31 4.66 5.99
C GLY A 229 -18.11 3.70 6.86
#